data_3fca10033a2c171af9f715a8e931d2e8
#
_entry.id   3fca10033a2c171af9f715a8e931d2e8
#
_cell.length_a   1.000
_cell.length_b   1.000
_cell.length_c   1.000
_cell.angle_alpha   90.00
_cell.angle_beta   90.00
_cell.angle_gamma   90.00
#
_symmetry.space_group_name_H-M   'P 1'
#
loop_
_entity.id
_entity.type
_entity.pdbx_description
1 polymer ?
#
loop_
_entity_poly.entity_id
_entity_poly.type
_entity_poly.pdbx_seq_one_letter_code
_entity_poly.pdbx_strand_id
1 'polypeptide(L)'
;WSSDVCSSDLIIRYEGPKGSGMPEMFYTTEAIASDPELGASIALITDGRFSGASKGPAIGHVSPEAAVGGPIALIEEGDLIQINIPERSLSIVGIAGKEMEPAEVDAVLAERRAAWKPKANRYTSGTLKFFIEYAVSAIQGGYME
;
A
#
# COMPACT_ATOMS: atom_id res chain seq x y z
N TRP A 1 9.48 13.12 -13.69
CA TRP A 1 9.37 12.66 -12.31
C TRP A 1 10.77 12.36 -11.81
N SER A 2 11.34 13.26 -11.05
CA SER A 2 12.49 13.00 -10.20
C SER A 2 12.01 12.26 -8.95
N SER A 3 12.93 11.72 -8.17
CA SER A 3 12.62 11.12 -6.88
C SER A 3 11.93 12.18 -5.99
N ASP A 4 10.63 12.04 -5.78
CA ASP A 4 9.87 12.94 -4.94
C ASP A 4 9.60 12.26 -3.59
N VAL A 5 9.93 12.96 -2.53
CA VAL A 5 9.45 12.65 -1.19
C VAL A 5 8.12 13.39 -1.05
N CYS A 6 7.02 12.64 -1.08
CA CYS A 6 5.69 13.23 -0.97
C CYS A 6 5.21 13.20 0.48
N SER A 7 4.78 14.35 0.96
CA SER A 7 4.18 14.50 2.31
C SER A 7 2.65 14.38 2.31
N SER A 8 2.05 14.06 1.17
CA SER A 8 0.60 14.05 0.97
C SER A 8 0.10 12.77 0.33
N ASP A 9 0.81 11.66 0.47
CA ASP A 9 0.41 10.40 -0.12
C ASP A 9 -0.77 9.76 0.61
N LEU A 10 -1.69 9.18 -0.15
CA LEU A 10 -2.77 8.38 0.39
C LEU A 10 -2.41 6.89 0.30
N ILE A 11 -2.36 6.24 1.47
CA ILE A 11 -2.05 4.82 1.55
C ILE A 11 -3.29 4.03 1.94
N ILE A 12 -3.74 3.16 1.03
CA ILE A 12 -4.83 2.23 1.28
C ILE A 12 -4.24 0.83 1.45
N ARG A 13 -4.49 0.24 2.59
CA ARG A 13 -3.89 -1.04 2.97
C ARG A 13 -4.92 -2.06 3.45
N TYR A 14 -4.56 -3.33 3.44
CA TYR A 14 -5.44 -4.49 3.69
C TYR A 14 -6.45 -4.73 2.56
N GLU A 15 -6.13 -4.30 1.35
CA GLU A 15 -6.93 -4.52 0.14
C GLU A 15 -6.24 -5.48 -0.85
N GLY A 16 -5.18 -6.16 -0.41
CA GLY A 16 -4.52 -7.22 -1.17
C GLY A 16 -5.31 -8.53 -1.20
N PRO A 17 -4.76 -9.57 -1.88
CA PRO A 17 -5.40 -10.88 -2.01
C PRO A 17 -5.87 -11.48 -0.69
N LYS A 18 -5.02 -11.45 0.34
CA LYS A 18 -5.33 -11.99 1.67
C LYS A 18 -6.06 -11.00 2.58
N GLY A 19 -6.00 -9.71 2.28
CA GLY A 19 -6.65 -8.67 3.07
C GLY A 19 -8.16 -8.60 2.84
N SER A 20 -8.58 -8.58 1.57
CA SER A 20 -9.99 -8.37 1.19
C SER A 20 -10.41 -9.08 -0.10
N GLY A 21 -9.55 -9.92 -0.66
CA GLY A 21 -9.78 -10.56 -1.96
C GLY A 21 -9.46 -9.64 -3.13
N MET A 22 -8.69 -8.58 -2.90
CA MET A 22 -8.16 -7.69 -3.92
C MET A 22 -9.23 -7.04 -4.81
N PRO A 23 -10.26 -6.38 -4.23
CA PRO A 23 -11.28 -5.69 -5.02
C PRO A 23 -10.65 -4.57 -5.83
N GLU A 24 -11.31 -4.22 -6.92
CA GLU A 24 -10.92 -3.08 -7.74
C GLU A 24 -11.32 -1.76 -7.05
N MET A 25 -10.41 -0.77 -7.04
CA MET A 25 -10.59 0.49 -6.30
C MET A 25 -10.78 1.70 -7.25
N PHE A 26 -11.71 1.58 -8.21
CA PHE A 26 -12.00 2.63 -9.17
C PHE A 26 -12.45 3.93 -8.50
N TYR A 27 -13.38 3.85 -7.55
CA TYR A 27 -13.99 5.06 -6.95
C TYR A 27 -12.97 5.94 -6.22
N THR A 28 -11.95 5.38 -5.60
CA THR A 28 -10.91 6.16 -4.92
C THR A 28 -10.07 6.94 -5.92
N THR A 29 -9.67 6.30 -7.01
CA THR A 29 -8.90 6.95 -8.08
C THR A 29 -9.73 8.00 -8.80
N GLU A 30 -11.02 7.76 -9.03
CA GLU A 30 -11.94 8.72 -9.64
C GLU A 30 -12.16 9.93 -8.73
N ALA A 31 -12.32 9.73 -7.43
CA ALA A 31 -12.47 10.82 -6.48
C ALA A 31 -11.25 11.77 -6.48
N ILE A 32 -10.03 11.20 -6.49
CA ILE A 32 -8.79 11.98 -6.58
C ILE A 32 -8.69 12.70 -7.95
N ALA A 33 -8.97 11.97 -9.03
CA ALA A 33 -8.85 12.52 -10.40
C ALA A 33 -9.92 13.59 -10.72
N SER A 34 -11.04 13.61 -10.00
CA SER A 34 -12.09 14.62 -10.17
C SER A 34 -11.72 15.98 -9.59
N ASP A 35 -10.72 16.03 -8.72
CA ASP A 35 -10.15 17.27 -8.18
C ASP A 35 -8.76 17.48 -8.79
N PRO A 36 -8.57 18.51 -9.64
CA PRO A 36 -7.30 18.75 -10.32
C PRO A 36 -6.11 19.03 -9.39
N GLU A 37 -6.36 19.64 -8.22
CA GLU A 37 -5.30 19.93 -7.24
C GLU A 37 -4.86 18.65 -6.54
N LEU A 38 -5.80 17.82 -6.12
CA LEU A 38 -5.51 16.52 -5.53
C LEU A 38 -4.83 15.59 -6.54
N GLY A 39 -5.37 15.51 -7.75
CA GLY A 39 -4.82 14.67 -8.81
C GLY A 39 -3.40 15.02 -9.24
N ALA A 40 -2.97 16.26 -9.01
CA ALA A 40 -1.61 16.71 -9.29
C ALA A 40 -0.64 16.55 -8.12
N SER A 41 -1.13 16.44 -6.89
CA SER A 41 -0.32 16.53 -5.66
C SER A 41 -0.27 15.24 -4.83
N ILE A 42 -1.18 14.30 -5.05
CA ILE A 42 -1.29 13.08 -4.23
C ILE A 42 -0.87 11.86 -5.04
N ALA A 43 0.02 11.04 -4.48
CA ALA A 43 0.23 9.67 -4.93
C ALA A 43 -0.68 8.72 -4.13
N LEU A 44 -1.27 7.75 -4.81
CA LEU A 44 -2.11 6.72 -4.21
C LEU A 44 -1.38 5.39 -4.23
N ILE A 45 -1.12 4.85 -3.04
CA ILE A 45 -0.35 3.62 -2.85
C ILE A 45 -1.23 2.56 -2.18
N THR A 46 -1.23 1.34 -2.69
CA THR A 46 -2.05 0.26 -2.12
C THR A 46 -1.46 -1.12 -2.36
N ASP A 47 -1.77 -2.05 -1.46
CA ASP A 47 -1.58 -3.49 -1.66
C ASP A 47 -2.72 -4.14 -2.49
N GLY A 48 -3.79 -3.39 -2.77
CA GLY A 48 -4.87 -3.77 -3.68
C GLY A 48 -4.57 -3.49 -5.15
N ARG A 49 -5.61 -3.34 -5.97
CA ARG A 49 -5.50 -3.07 -7.41
C ARG A 49 -6.39 -1.92 -7.85
N PHE A 50 -6.03 -1.32 -8.98
CA PHE A 50 -6.79 -0.26 -9.62
C PHE A 50 -7.42 -0.71 -10.94
N SER A 51 -8.43 0.04 -11.39
CA SER A 51 -8.98 -0.02 -12.73
C SER A 51 -7.95 0.42 -13.78
N GLY A 52 -8.04 -0.12 -14.98
CA GLY A 52 -7.26 0.36 -16.14
C GLY A 52 -7.60 1.80 -16.56
N ALA A 53 -8.67 2.39 -16.05
CA ALA A 53 -9.04 3.79 -16.28
C ALA A 53 -8.41 4.75 -15.27
N SER A 54 -7.67 4.25 -14.27
CA SER A 54 -7.02 5.07 -13.25
C SER A 54 -6.02 6.03 -13.88
N LYS A 55 -5.99 7.26 -13.35
CA LYS A 55 -5.09 8.33 -13.79
C LYS A 55 -4.27 8.83 -12.61
N GLY A 56 -3.12 9.45 -12.92
CA GLY A 56 -2.22 10.01 -11.92
C GLY A 56 -1.27 8.98 -11.31
N PRO A 57 -0.54 9.36 -10.26
CA PRO A 57 0.44 8.50 -9.59
C PRO A 57 -0.26 7.48 -8.71
N ALA A 58 -0.64 6.34 -9.30
CA ALA A 58 -1.30 5.24 -8.62
C ALA A 58 -0.40 3.99 -8.64
N ILE A 59 0.03 3.55 -7.46
CA ILE A 59 0.91 2.38 -7.27
C ILE A 59 0.10 1.29 -6.58
N GLY A 60 -0.24 0.25 -7.32
CA GLY A 60 -0.93 -0.93 -6.81
C GLY A 60 -0.02 -2.13 -6.60
N HIS A 61 -0.61 -3.21 -6.09
CA HIS A 61 0.03 -4.51 -5.92
C HIS A 61 1.27 -4.49 -5.00
N VAL A 62 1.34 -3.53 -4.06
CA VAL A 62 2.45 -3.46 -3.11
C VAL A 62 2.55 -4.76 -2.34
N SER A 63 3.70 -5.40 -2.40
CA SER A 63 3.96 -6.71 -1.84
C SER A 63 5.26 -6.71 -1.03
N PRO A 64 5.28 -7.42 0.10
CA PRO A 64 4.19 -8.16 0.76
C PRO A 64 3.05 -7.25 1.24
N GLU A 65 1.80 -7.73 1.10
CA GLU A 65 0.61 -6.98 1.51
C GLU A 65 0.49 -6.78 3.03
N ALA A 66 -0.34 -5.83 3.45
CA ALA A 66 -0.52 -5.50 4.87
C ALA A 66 -1.09 -6.66 5.69
N ALA A 67 -1.96 -7.49 5.11
CA ALA A 67 -2.59 -8.62 5.81
C ALA A 67 -1.59 -9.69 6.28
N VAL A 68 -0.43 -9.78 5.64
CA VAL A 68 0.67 -10.68 6.04
C VAL A 68 1.81 -9.93 6.75
N GLY A 69 1.59 -8.69 7.17
CA GLY A 69 2.60 -7.89 7.88
C GLY A 69 3.68 -7.32 6.96
N GLY A 70 3.38 -7.10 5.68
CA GLY A 70 4.28 -6.39 4.77
C GLY A 70 4.60 -4.97 5.27
N PRO A 71 5.64 -4.31 4.74
CA PRO A 71 6.04 -2.96 5.17
C PRO A 71 4.89 -1.94 5.15
N ILE A 72 3.98 -2.05 4.17
CA ILE A 72 2.79 -1.19 4.07
C ILE A 72 1.88 -1.27 5.32
N ALA A 73 1.89 -2.39 6.07
CA ALA A 73 1.13 -2.52 7.31
C ALA A 73 1.69 -1.67 8.45
N LEU A 74 2.97 -1.28 8.36
CA LEU A 74 3.72 -0.61 9.41
C LEU A 74 3.76 0.91 9.26
N ILE A 75 3.28 1.43 8.13
CA ILE A 75 3.24 2.86 7.85
C ILE A 75 2.25 3.54 8.80
N GLU A 76 2.66 4.68 9.36
CA GLU A 76 1.86 5.53 10.22
C GLU A 76 1.74 6.93 9.63
N GLU A 77 0.81 7.71 10.14
CA GLU A 77 0.60 9.09 9.72
C GLU A 77 1.86 9.92 9.90
N GLY A 78 2.24 10.64 8.85
CA GLY A 78 3.43 11.48 8.82
C GLY A 78 4.72 10.75 8.41
N ASP A 79 4.69 9.45 8.12
CA ASP A 79 5.85 8.77 7.53
C ASP A 79 6.12 9.30 6.12
N LEU A 80 7.40 9.48 5.78
CA LEU A 80 7.82 9.96 4.47
C LEU A 80 8.09 8.79 3.55
N ILE A 81 7.42 8.80 2.39
CA ILE A 81 7.56 7.76 1.37
C ILE A 81 8.29 8.34 0.17
N GLN A 82 9.32 7.65 -0.28
CA GLN A 82 10.01 7.96 -1.52
C GLN A 82 9.56 7.03 -2.64
N ILE A 83 9.10 7.64 -3.73
CA ILE A 83 8.80 6.94 -4.98
C ILE A 83 9.90 7.27 -5.96
N ASN A 84 10.75 6.30 -6.30
CA ASN A 84 11.84 6.47 -7.25
C ASN A 84 11.61 5.60 -8.48
N ILE A 85 10.98 6.16 -9.50
CA ILE A 85 10.61 5.45 -10.72
C ILE A 85 11.84 4.98 -11.52
N PRO A 86 12.90 5.81 -11.72
CA PRO A 86 14.11 5.35 -12.39
C PRO A 86 14.75 4.13 -11.75
N GLU A 87 14.86 4.12 -10.44
CA GLU A 87 15.44 3.02 -9.65
C GLU A 87 14.43 1.90 -9.35
N ARG A 88 13.15 2.10 -9.70
CA ARG A 88 12.05 1.16 -9.43
C ARG A 88 11.94 0.82 -7.94
N SER A 89 12.11 1.82 -7.08
CA SER A 89 12.04 1.65 -5.64
C SER A 89 10.90 2.45 -5.01
N LEU A 90 10.33 1.87 -3.97
CA LEU A 90 9.33 2.47 -3.09
C LEU A 90 9.81 2.21 -1.66
N SER A 91 10.13 3.27 -0.93
CA SER A 91 10.81 3.16 0.36
C SER A 91 10.24 4.13 1.38
N ILE A 92 10.25 3.73 2.64
CA ILE A 92 10.01 4.63 3.77
C ILE A 92 11.36 5.28 4.09
N VAL A 93 11.44 6.60 3.96
CA VAL A 93 12.69 7.37 4.11
C VAL A 93 12.68 8.32 5.30
N GLY A 94 11.57 8.34 6.05
CA GLY A 94 11.46 9.18 7.24
C GLY A 94 10.25 8.83 8.08
N ILE A 95 10.27 9.31 9.32
CA ILE A 95 9.26 9.05 10.35
C ILE A 95 8.76 10.37 10.90
N ALA A 96 7.46 10.51 11.08
CA ALA A 96 6.82 11.68 11.67
C ALA A 96 7.28 13.01 11.02
N GLY A 97 7.35 13.04 9.69
CA GLY A 97 7.71 14.23 8.91
C GLY A 97 9.21 14.55 8.87
N LYS A 98 10.07 13.67 9.37
CA LYS A 98 11.52 13.85 9.35
C LYS A 98 12.20 12.77 8.55
N GLU A 99 13.04 13.17 7.58
CA GLU A 99 13.95 12.24 6.94
C GLU A 99 14.95 11.68 7.96
N MET A 100 15.25 10.40 7.81
CA MET A 100 16.13 9.67 8.71
C MET A 100 17.07 8.78 7.92
N GLU A 101 18.18 8.40 8.54
CA GLU A 101 19.06 7.40 7.96
C GLU A 101 18.36 6.03 7.84
N PRO A 102 18.63 5.25 6.80
CA PRO A 102 17.95 3.97 6.59
C PRO A 102 17.96 3.04 7.79
N ALA A 103 19.07 2.97 8.52
CA ALA A 103 19.20 2.13 9.72
C ALA A 103 18.28 2.59 10.87
N GLU A 104 18.00 3.88 10.97
CA GLU A 104 17.10 4.43 11.98
C GLU A 104 15.64 4.13 11.61
N VAL A 105 15.28 4.27 10.33
CA VAL A 105 13.97 3.88 9.80
C VAL A 105 13.74 2.38 10.05
N ASP A 106 14.70 1.53 9.71
CA ASP A 106 14.62 0.09 9.91
C ASP A 106 14.41 -0.29 11.38
N ALA A 107 15.05 0.41 12.31
CA ALA A 107 14.87 0.20 13.75
C ALA A 107 13.41 0.49 14.18
N VAL A 108 12.85 1.62 13.74
CA VAL A 108 11.45 1.97 14.04
C VAL A 108 10.48 0.95 13.41
N LEU A 109 10.72 0.56 12.17
CA LEU A 109 9.89 -0.45 11.49
C LEU A 109 9.97 -1.82 12.18
N ALA A 110 11.14 -2.18 12.74
CA ALA A 110 11.29 -3.41 13.52
C ALA A 110 10.45 -3.36 14.82
N GLU A 111 10.42 -2.23 15.53
CA GLU A 111 9.57 -2.04 16.71
C GLU A 111 8.08 -2.12 16.35
N ARG A 112 7.64 -1.42 15.29
CA ARG A 112 6.27 -1.49 14.80
C ARG A 112 5.88 -2.91 14.38
N ARG A 113 6.80 -3.65 13.75
CA ARG A 113 6.60 -5.04 13.36
C ARG A 113 6.43 -5.95 14.58
N ALA A 114 7.21 -5.74 15.63
CA ALA A 114 7.08 -6.50 16.88
C ALA A 114 5.73 -6.25 17.57
N ALA A 115 5.17 -5.06 17.43
CA ALA A 115 3.85 -4.69 17.96
C ALA A 115 2.69 -5.07 17.03
N TRP A 116 2.95 -5.28 15.74
CA TRP A 116 1.92 -5.58 14.75
C TRP A 116 1.23 -6.91 15.03
N LYS A 117 -0.08 -6.93 14.82
CA LYS A 117 -0.91 -8.14 14.94
C LYS A 117 -1.78 -8.29 13.69
N PRO A 118 -1.95 -9.50 13.16
CA PRO A 118 -2.87 -9.74 12.06
C PRO A 118 -4.27 -9.22 12.39
N LYS A 119 -4.88 -8.52 11.46
CA LYS A 119 -6.30 -8.15 11.58
C LYS A 119 -7.16 -9.39 11.39
N ALA A 120 -8.29 -9.45 12.11
CA ALA A 120 -9.28 -10.48 11.87
C ALA A 120 -9.80 -10.40 10.43
N ASN A 121 -9.99 -11.57 9.81
CA ASN A 121 -10.54 -11.63 8.47
C ASN A 121 -11.94 -11.00 8.44
N ARG A 122 -12.15 -10.07 7.53
CA ARG A 122 -13.43 -9.37 7.31
C ARG A 122 -14.52 -10.32 6.81
N TYR A 123 -14.15 -11.36 6.08
CA TYR A 123 -15.05 -12.32 5.45
C TYR A 123 -14.94 -13.68 6.13
N THR A 124 -15.97 -14.07 6.85
CA THR A 124 -16.03 -15.33 7.62
C THR A 124 -16.74 -16.46 6.88
N SER A 125 -17.35 -16.16 5.71
CA SER A 125 -18.08 -17.12 4.88
C SER A 125 -18.11 -16.69 3.41
N GLY A 126 -18.53 -17.59 2.53
CA GLY A 126 -18.70 -17.33 1.10
C GLY A 126 -17.41 -17.37 0.30
N THR A 127 -17.48 -17.02 -0.98
CA THR A 127 -16.38 -17.13 -1.95
C THR A 127 -15.17 -16.28 -1.55
N LEU A 128 -15.38 -15.08 -0.99
CA LEU A 128 -14.29 -14.22 -0.58
C LEU A 128 -13.47 -14.82 0.58
N LYS A 129 -14.12 -15.56 1.49
CA LYS A 129 -13.39 -16.29 2.52
C LYS A 129 -12.40 -17.28 1.89
N PHE A 130 -12.87 -18.09 0.95
CA PHE A 130 -11.99 -19.05 0.25
C PHE A 130 -10.86 -18.34 -0.49
N PHE A 131 -11.18 -17.26 -1.22
CA PHE A 131 -10.17 -16.51 -1.95
C PHE A 131 -9.07 -16.00 -1.01
N ILE A 132 -9.44 -15.34 0.09
CA ILE A 132 -8.50 -14.80 1.07
C ILE A 132 -7.64 -15.90 1.72
N GLU A 133 -8.23 -17.06 1.98
CA GLU A 133 -7.55 -18.19 2.63
C GLU A 133 -6.49 -18.82 1.71
N TYR A 134 -6.80 -18.98 0.42
CA TYR A 134 -5.99 -19.73 -0.55
C TYR A 134 -5.24 -18.84 -1.55
N ALA A 135 -5.48 -17.53 -1.58
CA ALA A 135 -4.80 -16.65 -2.51
C ALA A 135 -3.29 -16.57 -2.23
N VAL A 136 -2.50 -16.64 -3.28
CA VAL A 136 -1.06 -16.32 -3.23
C VAL A 136 -0.86 -14.80 -3.27
N SER A 137 0.37 -14.35 -2.98
CA SER A 137 0.72 -12.93 -3.04
C SER A 137 0.45 -12.30 -4.41
N ALA A 138 0.15 -11.00 -4.43
CA ALA A 138 -0.04 -10.23 -5.67
C ALA A 138 1.18 -10.32 -6.60
N ILE A 139 2.40 -10.37 -6.06
CA ILE A 139 3.64 -10.53 -6.86
C ILE A 139 3.71 -11.89 -7.57
N GLN A 140 2.99 -12.89 -7.07
CA GLN A 140 2.88 -14.22 -7.70
C GLN A 140 1.67 -14.32 -8.64
N GLY A 141 0.82 -13.28 -8.69
CA GLY A 141 -0.37 -13.21 -9.55
C GLY A 141 -1.70 -13.25 -8.81
N GLY A 142 -1.72 -13.38 -7.49
CA GLY A 142 -2.93 -13.30 -6.66
C GLY A 142 -3.97 -14.40 -6.96
N TYR A 143 -3.59 -15.52 -7.55
CA TYR A 143 -4.50 -16.64 -7.83
C TYR A 143 -4.72 -17.50 -6.58
N MET A 144 -5.68 -18.40 -6.63
CA MET A 144 -5.90 -19.41 -5.59
C MET A 144 -5.05 -20.65 -5.84
N GLU A 145 -4.36 -21.10 -4.81
CA GLU A 145 -3.56 -22.32 -4.80
C GLU A 145 -4.17 -23.40 -3.90
#